data_5b0430f2d6cb0c33ecf9c01f71f5aa29
#
_entry.id   5b0430f2d6cb0c33ecf9c01f71f5aa29
#
_cell.length_a   1.000
_cell.length_b   1.000
_cell.length_c   1.000
_cell.angle_alpha   90.00
_cell.angle_beta   90.00
_cell.angle_gamma   90.00
#
_symmetry.space_group_name_H-M   'P 1'
#
loop_
_entity.id
_entity.type
_entity.pdbx_description
1 polymer ?
#
loop_
_entity_poly.entity_id
_entity_poly.type
_entity_poly.pdbx_seq_one_letter_code
_entity_poly.pdbx_strand_id
1 'polypeptide(L)'
;RLDELAHRLRQGGAGYPQAQISDAIDESDFHSSFTREEYHAVVRKAQEYVRAGDIFQVVPSQRLRVPFRARPVDVYRALRALNPSPYMYFLDVGGTQVVGSSPEILARLRDGVVTVRPIAGTRPRGATPELDKALEEELLADPKERAEHVMLIDLGRNDVGRVAEPGTVKVLSLIHISEPTRQ
;
A
#
# COMPACT_ATOMS: atom_id res chain seq x y z
N ARG A 1 31.96 16.36 -2.68
CA ARG A 1 30.67 15.92 -2.10
C ARG A 1 30.28 14.51 -2.56
N LEU A 2 30.33 14.19 -3.87
CA LEU A 2 30.10 12.83 -4.38
C LEU A 2 31.21 11.86 -3.99
N ASP A 3 32.47 12.30 -4.08
CA ASP A 3 33.64 11.50 -3.71
C ASP A 3 33.69 11.21 -2.22
N GLU A 4 33.26 12.16 -1.38
CA GLU A 4 33.13 11.98 0.06
C GLU A 4 32.03 10.97 0.41
N LEU A 5 30.87 11.02 -0.26
CA LEU A 5 29.80 10.02 -0.12
C LEU A 5 30.28 8.64 -0.57
N ALA A 6 30.96 8.54 -1.71
CA ALA A 6 31.53 7.29 -2.20
C ALA A 6 32.58 6.71 -1.22
N HIS A 7 33.42 7.57 -0.63
CA HIS A 7 34.37 7.17 0.38
C HIS A 7 33.70 6.63 1.64
N ARG A 8 32.68 7.32 2.16
CA ARG A 8 31.90 6.87 3.32
C ARG A 8 31.18 5.53 3.08
N LEU A 9 30.65 5.32 1.89
CA LEU A 9 30.02 4.06 1.49
C LEU A 9 31.02 2.90 1.42
N ARG A 10 32.25 3.17 0.96
CA ARG A 10 33.32 2.15 0.89
C ARG A 10 33.90 1.77 2.26
N GLN A 11 33.89 2.69 3.24
CA GLN A 11 34.41 2.42 4.59
C GLN A 11 33.55 1.44 5.39
N GLY A 12 32.39 1.05 4.90
CA GLY A 12 31.45 0.22 5.62
C GLY A 12 30.95 0.91 6.89
N GLY A 13 29.68 0.93 7.15
CA GLY A 13 29.17 1.42 8.44
C GLY A 13 29.78 0.60 9.57
N ALA A 14 30.33 1.26 10.59
CA ALA A 14 30.61 0.60 11.87
C ALA A 14 29.39 -0.20 12.23
N GLY A 15 29.58 -1.49 12.55
CA GLY A 15 28.50 -2.45 12.77
C GLY A 15 27.38 -1.81 13.61
N TYR A 16 26.26 -1.57 12.99
CA TYR A 16 25.10 -1.07 13.72
C TYR A 16 24.73 -2.13 14.75
N PRO A 17 24.63 -1.76 16.04
CA PRO A 17 24.20 -2.71 17.04
C PRO A 17 22.87 -3.33 16.60
N GLN A 18 22.77 -4.65 16.74
CA GLN A 18 21.49 -5.32 16.49
C GLN A 18 20.45 -4.71 17.42
N ALA A 19 19.27 -4.41 16.87
CA ALA A 19 18.15 -3.97 17.70
C ALA A 19 17.86 -5.09 18.71
N GLN A 20 17.98 -4.78 19.98
CA GLN A 20 17.46 -5.66 21.03
C GLN A 20 15.96 -5.39 21.11
N ILE A 21 15.18 -6.30 20.59
CA ILE A 21 13.72 -6.30 20.78
C ILE A 21 13.49 -6.89 22.17
N SER A 22 13.35 -6.03 23.17
CA SER A 22 13.23 -6.46 24.56
C SER A 22 11.79 -6.64 25.04
N ASP A 23 10.84 -5.98 24.39
CA ASP A 23 9.45 -5.94 24.84
C ASP A 23 8.53 -6.43 23.73
N ALA A 24 7.75 -7.49 24.00
CA ALA A 24 6.63 -7.87 23.15
C ALA A 24 5.55 -6.76 23.26
N ILE A 25 5.08 -6.28 22.13
CA ILE A 25 3.92 -5.38 22.05
C ILE A 25 2.68 -6.28 22.04
N ASP A 26 1.74 -6.02 22.95
CA ASP A 26 0.46 -6.70 23.03
C ASP A 26 -0.61 -5.89 22.28
N GLU A 27 -1.72 -6.53 21.91
CA GLU A 27 -2.86 -5.85 21.28
C GLU A 27 -3.45 -4.75 22.17
N SER A 28 -3.37 -4.90 23.50
CA SER A 28 -3.80 -3.89 24.47
C SER A 28 -2.97 -2.60 24.47
N ASP A 29 -1.75 -2.63 23.91
CA ASP A 29 -0.89 -1.45 23.79
C ASP A 29 -1.32 -0.51 22.66
N PHE A 30 -2.21 -0.98 21.77
CA PHE A 30 -2.67 -0.19 20.64
C PHE A 30 -3.84 0.72 21.01
N HIS A 31 -3.67 2.00 20.79
CA HIS A 31 -4.71 3.01 20.97
C HIS A 31 -5.25 3.46 19.63
N SER A 32 -6.51 3.15 19.36
CA SER A 32 -7.21 3.61 18.15
C SER A 32 -7.63 5.08 18.29
N SER A 33 -7.70 5.80 17.15
CA SER A 33 -8.28 7.16 17.11
C SER A 33 -9.81 7.17 17.22
N PHE A 34 -10.47 6.03 17.15
CA PHE A 34 -11.91 5.83 17.28
C PHE A 34 -12.20 4.65 18.20
N THR A 35 -13.30 4.73 18.93
CA THR A 35 -13.94 3.53 19.45
C THR A 35 -14.60 2.75 18.31
N ARG A 36 -15.00 1.52 18.57
CA ARG A 36 -15.72 0.69 17.61
C ARG A 36 -17.04 1.34 17.20
N GLU A 37 -17.78 1.88 18.14
CA GLU A 37 -19.07 2.54 17.94
C GLU A 37 -18.95 3.80 17.09
N GLU A 38 -17.94 4.62 17.38
CA GLU A 38 -17.64 5.83 16.58
C GLU A 38 -17.27 5.46 15.15
N TYR A 39 -16.42 4.43 14.95
CA TYR A 39 -16.06 4.00 13.60
C TYR A 39 -17.26 3.45 12.83
N HIS A 40 -18.14 2.68 13.50
CA HIS A 40 -19.40 2.23 12.88
C HIS A 40 -20.32 3.42 12.51
N ALA A 41 -20.34 4.48 13.30
CA ALA A 41 -21.09 5.68 12.96
C ALA A 41 -20.54 6.38 11.71
N VAL A 42 -19.21 6.48 11.58
CA VAL A 42 -18.56 6.99 10.38
C VAL A 42 -18.93 6.17 9.14
N VAL A 43 -18.89 4.83 9.27
CA VAL A 43 -19.27 3.93 8.15
C VAL A 43 -20.73 4.11 7.75
N ARG A 44 -21.67 4.19 8.72
CA ARG A 44 -23.08 4.44 8.44
C ARG A 44 -23.28 5.77 7.72
N LYS A 45 -22.58 6.82 8.18
CA LYS A 45 -22.67 8.14 7.52
C LYS A 45 -22.12 8.12 6.09
N ALA A 46 -21.02 7.42 5.87
CA ALA A 46 -20.48 7.20 4.52
C ALA A 46 -21.49 6.48 3.61
N GLN A 47 -22.17 5.44 4.11
CA GLN A 47 -23.22 4.74 3.38
C GLN A 47 -24.42 5.65 3.02
N GLU A 48 -24.77 6.60 3.89
CA GLU A 48 -25.82 7.59 3.59
C GLU A 48 -25.42 8.46 2.41
N TYR A 49 -24.20 8.99 2.37
CA TYR A 49 -23.70 9.78 1.24
C TYR A 49 -23.69 9.00 -0.07
N VAL A 50 -23.31 7.72 -0.04
CA VAL A 50 -23.37 6.86 -1.23
C VAL A 50 -24.81 6.68 -1.70
N ARG A 51 -25.77 6.42 -0.77
CA ARG A 51 -27.19 6.26 -1.14
C ARG A 51 -27.83 7.56 -1.65
N ALA A 52 -27.38 8.70 -1.14
CA ALA A 52 -27.85 10.02 -1.61
C ALA A 52 -27.28 10.40 -2.98
N GLY A 53 -26.25 9.70 -3.45
CA GLY A 53 -25.57 10.03 -4.71
C GLY A 53 -24.55 11.16 -4.59
N ASP A 54 -24.23 11.58 -3.36
CA ASP A 54 -23.23 12.62 -3.11
C ASP A 54 -21.81 12.14 -3.42
N ILE A 55 -21.54 10.86 -3.19
CA ILE A 55 -20.29 10.18 -3.49
C ILE A 55 -20.56 8.75 -3.96
N PHE A 56 -19.64 8.16 -4.69
CA PHE A 56 -19.70 6.76 -5.10
C PHE A 56 -18.69 5.88 -4.35
N GLN A 57 -17.65 6.48 -3.76
CA GLN A 57 -16.66 5.80 -2.92
C GLN A 57 -16.10 6.74 -1.85
N VAL A 58 -15.80 6.19 -0.69
CA VAL A 58 -15.00 6.83 0.37
C VAL A 58 -14.29 5.76 1.18
N VAL A 59 -13.08 6.06 1.62
CA VAL A 59 -12.27 5.17 2.45
C VAL A 59 -12.14 5.77 3.86
N PRO A 60 -12.99 5.37 4.82
CA PRO A 60 -12.78 5.72 6.22
C PRO A 60 -11.47 5.10 6.73
N SER A 61 -10.74 5.82 7.54
CA SER A 61 -9.49 5.33 8.11
C SER A 61 -9.44 5.53 9.62
N GLN A 62 -8.68 4.69 10.29
CA GLN A 62 -8.34 4.88 11.70
C GLN A 62 -6.83 4.86 11.86
N ARG A 63 -6.34 5.54 12.90
CA ARG A 63 -4.95 5.54 13.29
C ARG A 63 -4.77 4.74 14.56
N LEU A 64 -3.92 3.73 14.50
CA LEU A 64 -3.45 3.00 15.68
C LEU A 64 -2.15 3.63 16.18
N ARG A 65 -2.04 3.81 17.48
CA ARG A 65 -0.84 4.31 18.15
C ARG A 65 -0.37 3.27 19.13
N VAL A 66 0.94 3.13 19.22
CA VAL A 66 1.59 2.27 20.18
C VAL A 66 2.82 2.97 20.73
N PRO A 67 3.18 2.84 22.01
CA PRO A 67 4.45 3.32 22.53
C PRO A 67 5.60 2.67 21.77
N PHE A 68 6.51 3.50 21.28
CA PHE A 68 7.59 3.03 20.43
C PHE A 68 8.94 3.47 20.99
N ARG A 69 9.82 2.52 21.32
CA ARG A 69 11.14 2.76 21.94
C ARG A 69 12.31 2.42 21.03
N ALA A 70 12.07 1.62 19.98
CA ALA A 70 13.12 1.26 19.03
C ALA A 70 13.46 2.42 18.09
N ARG A 71 14.60 2.37 17.46
CA ARG A 71 14.93 3.37 16.42
C ARG A 71 14.07 3.11 15.18
N PRO A 72 13.50 4.13 14.55
CA PRO A 72 12.67 3.97 13.34
C PRO A 72 13.36 3.22 12.21
N VAL A 73 14.69 3.37 12.08
CA VAL A 73 15.47 2.63 11.07
C VAL A 73 15.48 1.11 11.34
N ASP A 74 15.34 0.68 12.59
CA ASP A 74 15.29 -0.75 12.91
C ASP A 74 13.94 -1.34 12.53
N VAL A 75 12.84 -0.55 12.59
CA VAL A 75 11.55 -0.94 12.01
C VAL A 75 11.67 -1.12 10.50
N TYR A 76 12.32 -0.19 9.81
CA TYR A 76 12.58 -0.33 8.38
C TYR A 76 13.34 -1.61 8.06
N ARG A 77 14.38 -1.93 8.85
CA ARG A 77 15.18 -3.15 8.66
C ARG A 77 14.38 -4.42 8.91
N ALA A 78 13.56 -4.44 9.95
CA ALA A 78 12.66 -5.55 10.24
C ALA A 78 11.60 -5.72 9.12
N LEU A 79 10.98 -4.63 8.70
CA LEU A 79 10.00 -4.64 7.62
C LEU A 79 10.61 -5.13 6.30
N ARG A 80 11.85 -4.76 6.00
CA ARG A 80 12.58 -5.23 4.83
C ARG A 80 12.84 -6.75 4.86
N ALA A 81 13.00 -7.33 6.04
CA ALA A 81 13.20 -8.77 6.20
C ALA A 81 11.87 -9.54 6.15
N LEU A 82 10.81 -8.98 6.76
CA LEU A 82 9.50 -9.62 6.87
C LEU A 82 8.65 -9.48 5.60
N ASN A 83 8.67 -8.31 4.98
CA ASN A 83 7.84 -7.99 3.83
C ASN A 83 8.65 -7.15 2.81
N PRO A 84 9.63 -7.77 2.12
CA PRO A 84 10.44 -7.09 1.14
C PRO A 84 9.57 -6.61 -0.03
N SER A 85 9.77 -5.36 -0.44
CA SER A 85 9.07 -4.75 -1.55
C SER A 85 10.05 -3.92 -2.38
N PRO A 86 9.85 -3.79 -3.71
CA PRO A 86 10.65 -2.91 -4.55
C PRO A 86 10.44 -1.42 -4.21
N TYR A 87 9.37 -1.06 -3.50
CA TYR A 87 9.00 0.32 -3.15
C TYR A 87 9.03 0.54 -1.64
N MET A 88 10.15 0.19 -1.02
CA MET A 88 10.39 0.49 0.38
C MET A 88 10.97 1.88 0.56
N TYR A 89 10.56 2.56 1.63
CA TYR A 89 11.05 3.90 1.93
C TYR A 89 11.23 4.14 3.43
N PHE A 90 12.19 4.96 3.74
CA PHE A 90 12.43 5.56 5.04
C PHE A 90 12.64 7.07 4.84
N LEU A 91 11.72 7.87 5.33
CA LEU A 91 11.75 9.33 5.20
C LEU A 91 11.88 9.95 6.58
N ASP A 92 12.79 10.90 6.72
CA ASP A 92 12.90 11.75 7.90
C ASP A 92 12.52 13.19 7.50
N VAL A 93 11.40 13.66 8.05
CA VAL A 93 10.80 14.94 7.72
C VAL A 93 10.66 15.81 8.99
N GLY A 94 11.81 16.20 9.55
CA GLY A 94 11.85 17.17 10.65
C GLY A 94 11.20 16.67 11.94
N GLY A 95 11.67 15.54 12.47
CA GLY A 95 11.18 14.97 13.74
C GLY A 95 10.08 13.92 13.59
N THR A 96 9.58 13.71 12.37
CA THR A 96 8.69 12.60 12.03
C THR A 96 9.39 11.68 11.03
N GLN A 97 9.50 10.40 11.35
CA GLN A 97 9.98 9.39 10.42
C GLN A 97 8.82 8.60 9.85
N VAL A 98 8.84 8.42 8.53
CA VAL A 98 7.86 7.62 7.82
C VAL A 98 8.54 6.39 7.26
N VAL A 99 8.06 5.22 7.63
CA VAL A 99 8.58 3.92 7.18
C VAL A 99 7.47 3.18 6.45
N GLY A 100 7.77 2.68 5.26
CA GLY A 100 6.77 1.96 4.50
C GLY A 100 7.36 0.92 3.56
N SER A 101 6.51 -0.05 3.21
CA SER A 101 6.75 -1.08 2.21
C SER A 101 5.51 -1.15 1.32
N SER A 102 5.59 -0.58 0.12
CA SER A 102 4.48 -0.62 -0.83
C SER A 102 4.68 -1.79 -1.80
N PRO A 103 3.68 -2.63 -2.01
CA PRO A 103 3.80 -3.76 -2.93
C PRO A 103 3.79 -3.32 -4.40
N GLU A 104 3.25 -2.14 -4.69
CA GLU A 104 2.98 -1.71 -6.06
C GLU A 104 3.13 -0.20 -6.25
N ILE A 105 3.21 0.22 -7.52
CA ILE A 105 3.25 1.63 -7.91
C ILE A 105 1.86 2.27 -7.80
N LEU A 106 1.82 3.53 -7.37
CA LEU A 106 0.66 4.39 -7.55
C LEU A 106 0.65 4.95 -8.98
N ALA A 107 1.73 5.61 -9.38
CA ALA A 107 1.95 6.11 -10.72
C ALA A 107 3.43 5.99 -11.10
N ARG A 108 3.72 5.74 -12.36
CA ARG A 108 5.08 5.67 -12.89
C ARG A 108 5.18 6.45 -14.20
N LEU A 109 6.17 7.33 -14.28
CA LEU A 109 6.56 7.96 -15.54
C LEU A 109 7.88 7.32 -16.04
N ARG A 110 7.86 6.76 -17.24
CA ARG A 110 9.02 6.19 -17.88
C ARG A 110 8.95 6.42 -19.39
N ASP A 111 10.03 6.92 -19.97
CA ASP A 111 10.15 7.15 -21.40
C ASP A 111 8.96 7.96 -22.00
N GLY A 112 8.50 8.98 -21.27
CA GLY A 112 7.36 9.80 -21.65
C GLY A 112 5.98 9.13 -21.46
N VAL A 113 5.91 7.91 -20.93
CA VAL A 113 4.67 7.17 -20.69
C VAL A 113 4.33 7.17 -19.21
N VAL A 114 3.13 7.67 -18.87
CA VAL A 114 2.55 7.58 -17.53
C VAL A 114 1.77 6.26 -17.42
N THR A 115 2.06 5.49 -16.40
CA THR A 115 1.36 4.24 -16.08
C THR A 115 0.75 4.35 -14.69
N VAL A 116 -0.55 4.09 -14.58
CA VAL A 116 -1.29 3.94 -13.32
C VAL A 116 -1.79 2.50 -13.24
N ARG A 117 -1.74 1.92 -12.05
CA ARG A 117 -2.12 0.52 -11.81
C ARG A 117 -3.07 0.45 -10.62
N PRO A 118 -4.37 0.58 -10.85
CA PRO A 118 -5.35 0.44 -9.77
C PRO A 118 -5.41 -1.01 -9.28
N ILE A 119 -5.46 -1.18 -7.97
CA ILE A 119 -5.65 -2.47 -7.30
C ILE A 119 -7.02 -2.43 -6.64
N ALA A 120 -7.83 -3.44 -6.91
CA ALA A 120 -9.10 -3.69 -6.22
C ALA A 120 -9.02 -5.05 -5.51
N GLY A 121 -10.09 -5.69 -5.26
CA GLY A 121 -10.30 -6.94 -4.57
C GLY A 121 -9.11 -7.87 -4.34
N THR A 122 -9.13 -8.56 -3.22
CA THR A 122 -8.07 -9.51 -2.85
C THR A 122 -8.67 -10.83 -2.37
N ARG A 123 -7.90 -11.91 -2.55
CA ARG A 123 -8.17 -13.23 -1.96
C ARG A 123 -6.89 -13.72 -1.28
N PRO A 124 -6.99 -14.51 -0.21
CA PRO A 124 -5.83 -15.18 0.36
C PRO A 124 -5.20 -16.12 -0.68
N ARG A 125 -3.89 -16.35 -0.54
CA ARG A 125 -3.21 -17.32 -1.41
C ARG A 125 -3.69 -18.73 -1.12
N GLY A 126 -3.91 -19.52 -2.15
CA GLY A 126 -4.23 -20.92 -2.02
C GLY A 126 -3.06 -21.73 -1.48
N ALA A 127 -3.35 -22.74 -0.65
CA ALA A 127 -2.33 -23.64 -0.12
C ALA A 127 -1.68 -24.53 -1.21
N THR A 128 -2.36 -24.71 -2.35
CA THR A 128 -1.88 -25.43 -3.53
C THR A 128 -2.10 -24.58 -4.78
N PRO A 129 -1.37 -24.82 -5.88
CA PRO A 129 -1.59 -24.12 -7.15
C PRO A 129 -3.04 -24.22 -7.66
N GLU A 130 -3.71 -25.36 -7.46
CA GLU A 130 -5.09 -25.57 -7.89
C GLU A 130 -6.07 -24.73 -7.08
N LEU A 131 -5.89 -24.66 -5.75
CA LEU A 131 -6.68 -23.79 -4.87
C LEU A 131 -6.43 -22.32 -5.17
N ASP A 132 -5.21 -21.97 -5.45
CA ASP A 132 -4.84 -20.59 -5.78
C ASP A 132 -5.54 -20.14 -7.08
N LYS A 133 -5.55 -21.02 -8.10
CA LYS A 133 -6.27 -20.76 -9.33
C LYS A 133 -7.79 -20.67 -9.14
N ALA A 134 -8.36 -21.51 -8.28
CA ALA A 134 -9.79 -21.46 -7.98
C ALA A 134 -10.17 -20.14 -7.28
N LEU A 135 -9.34 -19.63 -6.35
CA LEU A 135 -9.53 -18.34 -5.69
C LEU A 135 -9.38 -17.17 -6.68
N GLU A 136 -8.48 -17.27 -7.65
CA GLU A 136 -8.36 -16.32 -8.75
C GLU A 136 -9.64 -16.29 -9.58
N GLU A 137 -10.15 -17.44 -10.02
CA GLU A 137 -11.37 -17.55 -10.81
C GLU A 137 -12.59 -17.03 -10.04
N GLU A 138 -12.68 -17.31 -8.73
CA GLU A 138 -13.70 -16.74 -7.84
C GLU A 138 -13.64 -15.22 -7.80
N LEU A 139 -12.45 -14.64 -7.59
CA LEU A 139 -12.26 -13.20 -7.56
C LEU A 139 -12.70 -12.53 -8.88
N LEU A 140 -12.33 -13.13 -10.00
CA LEU A 140 -12.69 -12.64 -11.34
C LEU A 140 -14.18 -12.76 -11.65
N ALA A 141 -14.86 -13.75 -11.04
CA ALA A 141 -16.28 -13.95 -11.21
C ALA A 141 -17.14 -13.05 -10.30
N ASP A 142 -16.56 -12.49 -9.24
CA ASP A 142 -17.27 -11.65 -8.27
C ASP A 142 -17.71 -10.30 -8.90
N PRO A 143 -19.03 -10.06 -9.06
CA PRO A 143 -19.52 -8.85 -9.73
C PRO A 143 -19.17 -7.56 -8.95
N LYS A 144 -19.11 -7.63 -7.62
CA LYS A 144 -18.78 -6.49 -6.76
C LYS A 144 -17.32 -6.09 -6.93
N GLU A 145 -16.41 -7.05 -6.87
CA GLU A 145 -14.98 -6.81 -7.04
C GLU A 145 -14.66 -6.29 -8.45
N ARG A 146 -15.33 -6.82 -9.45
CA ARG A 146 -15.23 -6.32 -10.82
C ARG A 146 -15.73 -4.88 -10.97
N ALA A 147 -16.87 -4.54 -10.37
CA ALA A 147 -17.42 -3.18 -10.41
C ALA A 147 -16.48 -2.18 -9.74
N GLU A 148 -15.89 -2.54 -8.60
CA GLU A 148 -14.89 -1.73 -7.91
C GLU A 148 -13.65 -1.53 -8.79
N HIS A 149 -13.15 -2.58 -9.41
CA HIS A 149 -11.98 -2.50 -10.28
C HIS A 149 -12.20 -1.61 -11.50
N VAL A 150 -13.35 -1.74 -12.17
CA VAL A 150 -13.73 -0.87 -13.31
C VAL A 150 -13.83 0.59 -12.87
N MET A 151 -14.41 0.85 -11.71
CA MET A 151 -14.49 2.20 -11.13
C MET A 151 -13.10 2.80 -10.89
N LEU A 152 -12.17 2.04 -10.35
CA LEU A 152 -10.79 2.50 -10.11
C LEU A 152 -10.01 2.69 -11.43
N ILE A 153 -10.27 1.88 -12.44
CA ILE A 153 -9.71 2.07 -13.79
C ILE A 153 -10.21 3.38 -14.39
N ASP A 154 -11.51 3.67 -14.27
CA ASP A 154 -12.08 4.90 -14.80
C ASP A 154 -11.53 6.14 -14.09
N LEU A 155 -11.37 6.09 -12.78
CA LEU A 155 -10.66 7.10 -12.00
C LEU A 155 -9.22 7.30 -12.50
N GLY A 156 -8.48 6.22 -12.69
CA GLY A 156 -7.11 6.27 -13.21
C GLY A 156 -7.02 6.84 -14.63
N ARG A 157 -7.98 6.52 -15.50
CA ARG A 157 -8.10 7.13 -16.83
C ARG A 157 -8.28 8.65 -16.75
N ASN A 158 -9.14 9.11 -15.87
CA ASN A 158 -9.39 10.52 -15.66
C ASN A 158 -8.14 11.25 -15.15
N ASP A 159 -7.44 10.68 -14.19
CA ASP A 159 -6.22 11.26 -13.63
C ASP A 159 -5.09 11.34 -14.67
N VAL A 160 -4.85 10.26 -15.42
CA VAL A 160 -3.87 10.24 -16.51
C VAL A 160 -4.27 11.21 -17.62
N GLY A 161 -5.56 11.32 -17.93
CA GLY A 161 -6.08 12.20 -18.97
C GLY A 161 -5.78 13.69 -18.75
N ARG A 162 -5.51 14.11 -17.52
CA ARG A 162 -5.12 15.50 -17.18
C ARG A 162 -3.71 15.88 -17.65
N VAL A 163 -2.86 14.89 -17.87
CA VAL A 163 -1.42 15.11 -18.20
C VAL A 163 -1.01 14.43 -19.51
N ALA A 164 -1.84 13.55 -20.05
CA ALA A 164 -1.59 12.85 -21.29
C ALA A 164 -2.01 13.68 -22.51
N GLU A 165 -1.39 13.42 -23.64
CA GLU A 165 -1.85 13.97 -24.92
C GLU A 165 -3.26 13.45 -25.24
N PRO A 166 -4.17 14.29 -25.76
CA PRO A 166 -5.52 13.86 -26.10
C PRO A 166 -5.54 12.64 -27.02
N GLY A 167 -6.36 11.63 -26.68
CA GLY A 167 -6.50 10.41 -27.48
C GLY A 167 -5.42 9.34 -27.27
N THR A 168 -4.43 9.59 -26.39
CA THR A 168 -3.33 8.61 -26.13
C THR A 168 -3.58 7.70 -24.93
N VAL A 169 -4.57 7.98 -24.12
CA VAL A 169 -4.90 7.16 -22.94
C VAL A 169 -5.45 5.80 -23.36
N LYS A 170 -4.81 4.74 -22.90
CA LYS A 170 -5.19 3.35 -23.21
C LYS A 170 -5.39 2.55 -21.93
N VAL A 171 -6.46 1.76 -21.86
CA VAL A 171 -6.65 0.73 -20.86
C VAL A 171 -5.99 -0.55 -21.38
N LEU A 172 -4.96 -1.02 -20.69
CA LEU A 172 -4.17 -2.19 -21.10
C LEU A 172 -4.77 -3.50 -20.59
N SER A 173 -5.44 -3.48 -19.44
CA SER A 173 -6.09 -4.63 -18.85
C SER A 173 -7.26 -4.19 -18.00
N LEU A 174 -8.35 -4.96 -18.03
CA LEU A 174 -9.50 -4.83 -17.12
C LEU A 174 -9.36 -5.75 -15.90
N ILE A 175 -8.30 -6.54 -15.84
CA ILE A 175 -8.05 -7.52 -14.80
C ILE A 175 -6.57 -7.45 -14.49
N HIS A 176 -6.24 -7.16 -13.23
CA HIS A 176 -4.87 -7.23 -12.77
C HIS A 176 -4.72 -8.39 -11.78
N ILE A 177 -3.95 -9.38 -12.22
CA ILE A 177 -3.49 -10.46 -11.36
C ILE A 177 -2.05 -10.12 -11.02
N SER A 178 -1.77 -9.82 -9.76
CA SER A 178 -0.39 -9.68 -9.33
C SER A 178 0.25 -11.06 -9.29
N GLU A 179 1.31 -11.26 -10.07
CA GLU A 179 2.16 -12.42 -9.85
C GLU A 179 2.67 -12.42 -8.40
N PRO A 180 2.64 -13.60 -7.73
CA PRO A 180 3.12 -13.70 -6.36
C PRO A 180 4.60 -13.33 -6.32
N THR A 181 4.95 -12.34 -5.52
CA THR A 181 6.31 -12.26 -5.01
C THR A 181 6.57 -13.57 -4.28
N ARG A 182 7.41 -14.42 -4.85
CA ARG A 182 7.90 -15.61 -4.16
C ARG A 182 8.56 -15.14 -2.87
N GLN A 183 8.01 -15.56 -1.75
CA GLN A 183 8.69 -15.55 -0.46
C GLN A 183 9.82 -16.57 -0.48
#